data_a7da7798a79d258e3a4c198ad694b8be
#
_entry.id   a7da7798a79d258e3a4c198ad694b8be
#
_cell.length_a   1.000
_cell.length_b   1.000
_cell.length_c   1.000
_cell.angle_alpha   90.00
_cell.angle_beta   90.00
_cell.angle_gamma   90.00
#
_symmetry.space_group_name_H-M   'P 1'
#
loop_
_entity.id
_entity.type
_entity.pdbx_description
1 polymer ?
#
loop_
_entity_poly.entity_id
_entity_poly.type
_entity_poly.pdbx_seq_one_letter_code
_entity_poly.pdbx_strand_id
1 'polypeptide(L)'
;VQQPLRAGEFRRIYDPSEPGERWYINDHTVICGPDDRWHLFGITHPEPADPFDEHEFAHATAERLHGPWTKHPSVLTASAAHGETHLWAPFVVRHGARYFMFYDGGGADRTATGMYLAVSHDLFHWQRHGDGPLFRDGYDARDPMVLRLGNRWVMYYCATRKAAGGNHVVAYRTSTDLVYWSQRSVAYTDPTTGTEAGNTESPFVLRHDGHWYLLIGPRPDYDGTEIFRSDNPFRFHPQDLVGRIHAHAAEVIEADGRLWVTTAGWDRGGVALAPIFAIPSRRNL
;
A
#
# COMPACT_ATOMS: atom_id res chain seq x y z
N VAL A 1 4.08 2.96 -28.05
CA VAL A 1 2.81 3.05 -27.31
C VAL A 1 2.99 4.17 -26.28
N GLN A 2 2.07 5.13 -26.24
CA GLN A 2 2.12 6.25 -25.32
C GLN A 2 1.71 5.75 -23.92
N GLN A 3 2.54 5.98 -22.91
CA GLN A 3 2.29 5.54 -21.53
C GLN A 3 1.10 6.35 -20.96
N PRO A 4 0.01 5.67 -20.49
CA PRO A 4 -1.22 6.35 -20.10
C PRO A 4 -1.10 7.13 -18.79
N LEU A 5 -0.24 6.70 -17.88
CA LEU A 5 0.05 7.35 -16.60
C LEU A 5 1.56 7.60 -16.50
N ARG A 6 1.97 8.84 -16.29
CA ARG A 6 3.38 9.23 -16.15
C ARG A 6 3.55 10.09 -14.90
N ALA A 7 4.51 9.74 -14.08
CA ALA A 7 4.90 10.61 -12.97
C ALA A 7 5.74 11.80 -13.48
N GLY A 8 5.55 12.93 -12.86
CA GLY A 8 6.45 14.09 -12.96
C GLY A 8 7.68 13.92 -12.07
N GLU A 9 8.29 15.05 -11.75
CA GLU A 9 9.43 15.10 -10.83
C GLU A 9 8.95 14.88 -9.39
N PHE A 10 9.58 13.92 -8.70
CA PHE A 10 9.34 13.67 -7.30
C PHE A 10 10.00 14.74 -6.42
N ARG A 11 9.24 15.28 -5.47
CA ARG A 11 9.70 16.21 -4.46
C ARG A 11 9.40 15.67 -3.07
N ARG A 12 10.38 15.65 -2.18
CA ARG A 12 10.18 15.22 -0.80
C ARG A 12 9.19 16.15 -0.12
N ILE A 13 8.17 15.53 0.49
CA ILE A 13 7.12 16.24 1.23
C ILE A 13 7.23 16.02 2.74
N TYR A 14 7.80 14.89 3.17
CA TYR A 14 7.97 14.53 4.58
C TYR A 14 9.28 13.77 4.77
N ASP A 15 9.97 14.04 5.88
CA ASP A 15 11.16 13.31 6.34
C ASP A 15 11.02 13.05 7.84
N PRO A 16 11.03 11.79 8.30
CA PRO A 16 10.89 11.44 9.72
C PRO A 16 12.17 11.66 10.53
N SER A 17 13.31 11.91 9.87
CA SER A 17 14.64 11.99 10.49
C SER A 17 14.72 13.07 11.56
N GLU A 18 15.55 12.81 12.56
CA GLU A 18 15.89 13.73 13.65
C GLU A 18 17.32 14.24 13.47
N PRO A 19 17.72 15.35 14.12
CA PRO A 19 19.10 15.82 14.06
C PRO A 19 20.09 14.75 14.55
N GLY A 20 20.95 14.30 13.65
CA GLY A 20 21.99 13.29 13.93
C GLY A 20 21.55 11.83 13.77
N GLU A 21 20.29 11.58 13.45
CA GLU A 21 19.77 10.22 13.22
C GLU A 21 18.89 10.19 11.98
N ARG A 22 19.28 9.39 10.98
CA ARG A 22 18.50 9.21 9.76
C ARG A 22 17.44 8.14 9.97
N TRP A 23 16.22 8.48 9.59
CA TRP A 23 15.07 7.59 9.57
C TRP A 23 14.49 7.48 8.16
N TYR A 24 13.72 6.45 7.89
CA TYR A 24 12.98 6.29 6.64
C TYR A 24 11.48 6.08 6.87
N ILE A 25 10.74 6.27 5.82
CA ILE A 25 9.39 5.73 5.61
C ILE A 25 9.49 4.73 4.48
N ASN A 26 8.89 3.55 4.65
CA ASN A 26 8.74 2.56 3.57
C ASN A 26 7.28 2.52 3.10
N ASP A 27 6.64 1.33 3.02
CA ASP A 27 5.24 1.26 2.64
C ASP A 27 4.38 2.16 3.53
N HIS A 28 3.52 2.92 2.90
CA HIS A 28 2.81 4.01 3.56
C HIS A 28 1.44 4.23 2.95
N THR A 29 0.62 5.02 3.59
CA THR A 29 -0.68 5.47 3.08
C THR A 29 -0.94 6.91 3.47
N VAL A 30 -1.71 7.62 2.64
CA VAL A 30 -2.09 9.01 2.87
C VAL A 30 -3.60 9.17 2.73
N ILE A 31 -4.25 9.75 3.73
CA ILE A 31 -5.70 9.93 3.75
C ILE A 31 -6.10 11.31 4.31
N CYS A 32 -7.18 11.88 3.80
CA CYS A 32 -7.77 13.08 4.39
C CYS A 32 -8.61 12.70 5.62
N GLY A 33 -8.35 13.37 6.73
CA GLY A 33 -8.96 13.14 8.03
C GLY A 33 -10.32 13.84 8.22
N PRO A 34 -10.97 13.62 9.38
CA PRO A 34 -12.21 14.29 9.74
C PRO A 34 -12.01 15.76 10.13
N ASP A 35 -10.77 16.17 10.32
CA ASP A 35 -10.29 17.52 10.66
C ASP A 35 -9.86 18.30 9.41
N ASP A 36 -10.17 17.79 8.20
CA ASP A 36 -9.77 18.31 6.90
C ASP A 36 -8.24 18.38 6.70
N ARG A 37 -7.46 17.61 7.49
CA ARG A 37 -6.02 17.49 7.35
C ARG A 37 -5.66 16.19 6.64
N TRP A 38 -4.53 16.22 5.96
CA TRP A 38 -3.90 15.02 5.43
C TRP A 38 -3.16 14.30 6.55
N HIS A 39 -3.35 12.99 6.62
CA HIS A 39 -2.66 12.09 7.53
C HIS A 39 -1.83 11.11 6.72
N LEU A 40 -0.57 10.94 7.10
CA LEU A 40 0.38 9.99 6.54
C LEU A 40 0.70 8.96 7.62
N PHE A 41 0.61 7.69 7.26
CA PHE A 41 1.05 6.55 8.06
C PHE A 41 2.03 5.73 7.23
N GLY A 42 3.05 5.15 7.85
CA GLY A 42 4.01 4.32 7.13
C GLY A 42 4.94 3.58 8.07
N ILE A 43 5.53 2.53 7.56
CA ILE A 43 6.63 1.84 8.23
C ILE A 43 7.73 2.86 8.50
N THR A 44 8.28 2.87 9.70
CA THR A 44 9.41 3.74 10.05
C THR A 44 10.42 3.02 10.91
N HIS A 45 11.69 3.31 10.68
CA HIS A 45 12.82 2.76 11.43
C HIS A 45 14.06 3.63 11.17
N PRO A 46 15.05 3.69 12.09
CA PRO A 46 16.34 4.31 11.79
C PRO A 46 17.11 3.54 10.70
N GLU A 47 17.94 4.26 9.95
CA GLU A 47 18.89 3.65 9.03
C GLU A 47 20.09 3.04 9.77
N PRO A 48 20.62 1.88 9.37
CA PRO A 48 20.28 1.11 8.16
C PRO A 48 18.97 0.33 8.32
N ALA A 49 18.30 0.06 7.22
CA ALA A 49 17.04 -0.68 7.21
C ALA A 49 17.24 -2.15 7.65
N ASP A 50 16.34 -2.60 8.54
CA ASP A 50 16.15 -4.00 8.87
C ASP A 50 14.64 -4.29 8.86
N PRO A 51 14.12 -5.02 7.84
CA PRO A 51 12.69 -5.29 7.74
C PRO A 51 12.10 -6.04 8.95
N PHE A 52 12.91 -6.81 9.66
CA PHE A 52 12.45 -7.56 10.84
C PHE A 52 12.49 -6.75 12.13
N ASP A 53 13.08 -5.54 12.09
CA ASP A 53 13.09 -4.57 13.18
C ASP A 53 12.10 -3.40 12.95
N GLU A 54 11.27 -3.49 11.91
CA GLU A 54 10.20 -2.54 11.61
C GLU A 54 8.99 -2.79 12.53
N HIS A 55 8.96 -2.11 13.67
CA HIS A 55 8.01 -2.39 14.75
C HIS A 55 6.90 -1.36 14.90
N GLU A 56 6.91 -0.27 14.14
CA GLU A 56 5.98 0.82 14.38
C GLU A 56 5.56 1.54 13.09
N PHE A 57 4.37 2.14 13.14
CA PHE A 57 3.88 3.04 12.11
C PHE A 57 4.03 4.49 12.53
N ALA A 58 4.83 5.23 11.76
CA ALA A 58 4.90 6.68 11.84
C ALA A 58 3.54 7.31 11.59
N HIS A 59 3.35 8.51 12.14
CA HIS A 59 2.21 9.36 11.87
C HIS A 59 2.67 10.81 11.65
N ALA A 60 2.17 11.43 10.60
CA ALA A 60 2.36 12.85 10.36
C ALA A 60 1.08 13.48 9.78
N THR A 61 0.88 14.78 10.00
CA THR A 61 -0.26 15.53 9.47
C THR A 61 0.14 16.79 8.74
N ALA A 62 -0.67 17.20 7.76
CA ALA A 62 -0.50 18.46 7.04
C ALA A 62 -1.84 19.06 6.64
N GLU A 63 -1.92 20.38 6.51
CA GLU A 63 -3.10 21.08 5.97
C GLU A 63 -3.24 20.89 4.44
N ARG A 64 -2.10 20.66 3.78
CA ARG A 64 -2.02 20.42 2.33
C ARG A 64 -1.19 19.19 2.06
N LEU A 65 -1.52 18.47 1.00
CA LEU A 65 -0.80 17.26 0.60
C LEU A 65 0.72 17.49 0.45
N HIS A 66 1.12 18.66 0.02
CA HIS A 66 2.55 19.04 -0.14
C HIS A 66 3.23 19.47 1.16
N GLY A 67 2.52 19.49 2.27
CA GLY A 67 3.02 19.96 3.56
C GLY A 67 2.89 21.47 3.78
N PRO A 68 3.58 22.01 4.78
CA PRO A 68 4.51 21.30 5.67
C PRO A 68 3.83 20.24 6.53
N TRP A 69 4.49 19.12 6.74
CA TRP A 69 4.03 18.01 7.57
C TRP A 69 4.53 18.15 9.00
N THR A 70 3.66 17.84 9.95
CA THR A 70 3.98 17.80 11.38
C THR A 70 4.07 16.36 11.83
N LYS A 71 5.21 15.93 12.35
CA LYS A 71 5.44 14.61 12.95
C LYS A 71 4.65 14.47 14.25
N HIS A 72 4.06 13.30 14.45
CA HIS A 72 3.39 12.88 15.67
C HIS A 72 4.05 11.60 16.23
N PRO A 73 3.74 11.20 17.47
CA PRO A 73 4.10 9.88 17.96
C PRO A 73 3.54 8.78 17.06
N SER A 74 4.25 7.66 16.97
CA SER A 74 3.79 6.46 16.25
C SER A 74 2.43 6.00 16.75
N VAL A 75 1.58 5.54 15.83
CA VAL A 75 0.17 5.21 16.15
C VAL A 75 -0.03 3.75 16.55
N LEU A 76 0.80 2.86 16.05
CA LEU A 76 0.83 1.44 16.41
C LEU A 76 2.27 0.99 16.57
N THR A 77 2.50 0.16 17.59
CA THR A 77 3.75 -0.56 17.80
C THR A 77 3.45 -2.05 17.88
N ALA A 78 4.29 -2.90 17.31
CA ALA A 78 4.11 -4.34 17.28
C ALA A 78 3.82 -4.91 18.67
N SER A 79 2.83 -5.80 18.76
CA SER A 79 2.33 -6.35 20.01
C SER A 79 2.38 -7.88 19.99
N ALA A 80 3.25 -8.45 20.81
CA ALA A 80 3.32 -9.90 20.99
C ALA A 80 2.00 -10.52 21.47
N ALA A 81 1.16 -9.76 22.20
CA ALA A 81 -0.16 -10.21 22.62
C ALA A 81 -1.12 -10.43 21.44
N HIS A 82 -0.87 -9.78 20.30
CA HIS A 82 -1.62 -9.94 19.06
C HIS A 82 -0.89 -10.82 18.04
N GLY A 83 0.29 -11.39 18.40
CA GLY A 83 1.09 -12.23 17.53
C GLY A 83 1.93 -11.44 16.52
N GLU A 84 2.19 -10.17 16.79
CA GLU A 84 2.97 -9.28 15.93
C GLU A 84 4.42 -9.20 16.40
N THR A 85 5.38 -9.44 15.52
CA THR A 85 6.81 -9.19 15.72
C THR A 85 7.30 -8.01 14.88
N HIS A 86 6.57 -7.66 13.82
CA HIS A 86 6.80 -6.51 12.95
C HIS A 86 5.44 -6.01 12.45
N LEU A 87 5.42 -4.80 11.91
CA LEU A 87 4.25 -4.18 11.28
C LEU A 87 4.65 -3.64 9.91
N TRP A 88 3.98 -4.11 8.83
CA TRP A 88 4.26 -3.64 7.48
C TRP A 88 3.01 -3.13 6.75
N ALA A 89 3.25 -2.27 5.77
CA ALA A 89 2.34 -1.81 4.73
C ALA A 89 0.95 -1.38 5.23
N PRO A 90 0.86 -0.31 6.04
CA PRO A 90 -0.43 0.19 6.49
C PRO A 90 -1.22 0.78 5.33
N PHE A 91 -2.50 0.41 5.21
CA PHE A 91 -3.44 1.01 4.25
C PHE A 91 -4.73 1.42 4.95
N VAL A 92 -5.13 2.69 4.81
CA VAL A 92 -6.26 3.25 5.54
C VAL A 92 -7.42 3.58 4.60
N VAL A 93 -8.62 3.12 4.95
CA VAL A 93 -9.86 3.52 4.29
C VAL A 93 -10.87 4.09 5.28
N ARG A 94 -11.72 5.01 4.80
CA ARG A 94 -12.84 5.54 5.57
C ARG A 94 -14.14 4.78 5.26
N HIS A 95 -14.87 4.39 6.30
CA HIS A 95 -16.23 3.89 6.16
C HIS A 95 -17.14 4.46 7.25
N GLY A 96 -18.11 5.28 6.83
CA GLY A 96 -18.94 6.05 7.76
C GLY A 96 -18.11 7.05 8.57
N ALA A 97 -18.26 6.98 9.89
CA ALA A 97 -17.52 7.82 10.84
C ALA A 97 -16.24 7.16 11.37
N ARG A 98 -15.80 6.06 10.77
CA ARG A 98 -14.63 5.30 11.21
C ARG A 98 -13.61 5.16 10.11
N TYR A 99 -12.33 4.98 10.52
CA TYR A 99 -11.18 4.66 9.69
C TYR A 99 -10.72 3.25 10.02
N PHE A 100 -10.38 2.50 8.99
CA PHE A 100 -9.95 1.11 9.04
C PHE A 100 -8.54 1.04 8.45
N MET A 101 -7.56 0.72 9.27
CA MET A 101 -6.18 0.50 8.86
C MET A 101 -5.95 -0.99 8.72
N PHE A 102 -5.71 -1.43 7.50
CA PHE A 102 -5.26 -2.78 7.20
C PHE A 102 -3.74 -2.76 7.15
N TYR A 103 -3.11 -3.79 7.66
CA TYR A 103 -1.66 -3.95 7.66
C TYR A 103 -1.32 -5.42 7.77
N ASP A 104 -0.13 -5.79 7.38
CA ASP A 104 0.37 -7.10 7.68
C ASP A 104 1.32 -7.06 8.87
N GLY A 105 1.27 -8.13 9.62
CA GLY A 105 2.09 -8.36 10.80
C GLY A 105 2.27 -9.86 10.98
N GLY A 106 3.23 -10.24 11.78
CA GLY A 106 3.42 -11.66 11.95
C GLY A 106 4.48 -12.04 12.95
N GLY A 107 4.70 -13.33 13.06
CA GLY A 107 5.75 -13.91 13.87
C GLY A 107 7.11 -13.91 13.16
N ALA A 108 8.12 -14.49 13.80
CA ALA A 108 9.46 -14.66 13.23
C ALA A 108 9.48 -15.57 11.98
N ASP A 109 8.39 -16.30 11.75
CA ASP A 109 8.19 -17.17 10.60
C ASP A 109 7.21 -16.52 9.63
N ARG A 110 7.57 -16.34 8.36
CA ARG A 110 6.72 -15.76 7.32
C ARG A 110 5.39 -16.50 7.11
N THR A 111 5.31 -17.77 7.45
CA THR A 111 4.04 -18.52 7.45
C THR A 111 3.06 -18.03 8.52
N ALA A 112 3.55 -17.30 9.51
CA ALA A 112 2.75 -16.68 10.55
C ALA A 112 2.31 -15.26 10.20
N THR A 113 2.78 -14.67 9.10
CA THR A 113 2.34 -13.37 8.60
C THR A 113 0.85 -13.42 8.29
N GLY A 114 0.13 -12.41 8.69
CA GLY A 114 -1.31 -12.32 8.52
C GLY A 114 -1.77 -10.90 8.30
N MET A 115 -2.99 -10.76 7.80
CA MET A 115 -3.64 -9.49 7.54
C MET A 115 -4.38 -9.04 8.80
N TYR A 116 -4.01 -7.91 9.35
CA TYR A 116 -4.56 -7.33 10.58
C TYR A 116 -5.45 -6.12 10.28
N LEU A 117 -6.18 -5.70 11.29
CA LEU A 117 -7.04 -4.53 11.24
C LEU A 117 -6.94 -3.75 12.55
N ALA A 118 -6.77 -2.44 12.43
CA ALA A 118 -7.03 -1.49 13.50
C ALA A 118 -8.08 -0.47 13.06
N VAL A 119 -8.85 0.05 14.02
CA VAL A 119 -9.96 0.98 13.79
C VAL A 119 -9.74 2.26 14.58
N SER A 120 -10.04 3.41 13.97
CA SER A 120 -9.97 4.72 14.58
C SER A 120 -11.19 5.58 14.25
N HIS A 121 -11.48 6.58 15.08
CA HIS A 121 -12.46 7.64 14.80
C HIS A 121 -11.80 8.98 14.42
N ASP A 122 -10.52 9.15 14.75
CA ASP A 122 -9.82 10.43 14.67
C ASP A 122 -8.45 10.36 13.97
N LEU A 123 -8.01 9.15 13.54
CA LEU A 123 -6.71 8.88 12.94
C LEU A 123 -5.50 9.03 13.88
N PHE A 124 -5.73 9.38 15.14
CA PHE A 124 -4.71 9.49 16.18
C PHE A 124 -4.71 8.31 17.14
N HIS A 125 -5.91 7.82 17.49
CA HIS A 125 -6.09 6.72 18.43
C HIS A 125 -6.63 5.50 17.70
N TRP A 126 -5.84 4.44 17.70
CA TRP A 126 -6.13 3.21 16.98
C TRP A 126 -6.36 2.04 17.94
N GLN A 127 -7.39 1.28 17.70
CA GLN A 127 -7.71 0.06 18.43
C GLN A 127 -7.65 -1.13 17.49
N ARG A 128 -6.81 -2.12 17.83
CA ARG A 128 -6.77 -3.40 17.09
C ARG A 128 -8.12 -4.10 17.16
N HIS A 129 -8.49 -4.72 16.03
CA HIS A 129 -9.71 -5.50 15.92
C HIS A 129 -9.39 -6.98 16.23
N GLY A 130 -9.92 -7.48 17.37
CA GLY A 130 -9.66 -8.85 17.81
C GLY A 130 -8.24 -9.07 18.35
N ASP A 131 -7.94 -10.34 18.64
CA ASP A 131 -6.67 -10.75 19.26
C ASP A 131 -5.65 -11.31 18.25
N GLY A 132 -5.91 -11.19 16.96
CA GLY A 132 -5.05 -11.70 15.90
C GLY A 132 -5.48 -11.24 14.52
N PRO A 133 -4.91 -11.82 13.45
CA PRO A 133 -5.20 -11.39 12.09
C PRO A 133 -6.62 -11.76 11.64
N LEU A 134 -7.17 -10.98 10.72
CA LEU A 134 -8.43 -11.28 10.03
C LEU A 134 -8.34 -12.59 9.24
N PHE A 135 -7.19 -12.82 8.61
CA PHE A 135 -6.87 -14.07 7.91
C PHE A 135 -5.35 -14.20 7.68
N ARG A 136 -4.95 -15.45 7.40
CA ARG A 136 -3.65 -15.77 6.82
C ARG A 136 -3.87 -16.38 5.44
N ASP A 137 -2.94 -16.16 4.54
CA ASP A 137 -3.04 -16.67 3.16
C ASP A 137 -1.72 -17.29 2.70
N GLY A 138 -1.37 -18.38 3.35
CA GLY A 138 -0.17 -19.11 3.05
C GLY A 138 1.09 -18.39 3.46
N TYR A 139 2.09 -18.49 2.59
CA TYR A 139 3.40 -17.94 2.83
C TYR A 139 3.48 -16.50 2.35
N ASP A 140 3.83 -15.58 3.25
CA ASP A 140 4.23 -14.21 2.92
C ASP A 140 3.14 -13.34 2.24
N ALA A 141 1.87 -13.53 2.58
CA ALA A 141 0.81 -12.64 2.09
C ALA A 141 0.85 -11.30 2.81
N ARG A 142 1.04 -10.18 2.08
CA ARG A 142 1.27 -8.84 2.62
C ARG A 142 0.81 -7.71 1.69
N ASP A 143 1.03 -6.48 2.09
CA ASP A 143 0.80 -5.24 1.35
C ASP A 143 -0.65 -5.05 0.93
N PRO A 144 -1.58 -4.90 1.89
CA PRO A 144 -2.99 -4.74 1.58
C PRO A 144 -3.26 -3.37 0.95
N MET A 145 -4.02 -3.36 -0.14
CA MET A 145 -4.65 -2.19 -0.71
C MET A 145 -6.16 -2.40 -0.79
N VAL A 146 -6.95 -1.51 -0.23
CA VAL A 146 -8.40 -1.68 -0.12
C VAL A 146 -9.13 -0.57 -0.84
N LEU A 147 -10.08 -0.93 -1.71
CA LEU A 147 -10.94 0.04 -2.37
C LEU A 147 -12.40 -0.42 -2.39
N ARG A 148 -13.32 0.54 -2.59
CA ARG A 148 -14.74 0.25 -2.70
C ARG A 148 -15.17 0.11 -4.15
N LEU A 149 -15.79 -1.03 -4.48
CA LEU A 149 -16.40 -1.28 -5.79
C LEU A 149 -17.91 -1.52 -5.61
N GLY A 150 -18.70 -0.54 -5.96
CA GLY A 150 -20.15 -0.58 -5.77
C GLY A 150 -20.51 -0.73 -4.29
N ASN A 151 -21.16 -1.84 -3.94
CA ASN A 151 -21.58 -2.14 -2.57
C ASN A 151 -20.59 -3.02 -1.79
N ARG A 152 -19.45 -3.34 -2.37
CA ARG A 152 -18.41 -4.21 -1.77
C ARG A 152 -17.08 -3.47 -1.63
N TRP A 153 -16.29 -3.92 -0.67
CA TRP A 153 -14.88 -3.63 -0.53
C TRP A 153 -14.06 -4.74 -1.17
N VAL A 154 -12.96 -4.38 -1.79
CA VAL A 154 -11.99 -5.31 -2.37
C VAL A 154 -10.64 -5.01 -1.77
N MET A 155 -10.00 -6.01 -1.21
CA MET A 155 -8.61 -5.96 -0.75
C MET A 155 -7.75 -6.69 -1.77
N TYR A 156 -6.78 -6.00 -2.36
CA TYR A 156 -5.69 -6.58 -3.13
C TYR A 156 -4.48 -6.71 -2.23
N TYR A 157 -3.69 -7.75 -2.44
CA TYR A 157 -2.47 -7.98 -1.67
C TYR A 157 -1.52 -8.91 -2.44
N CYS A 158 -0.22 -8.86 -2.16
CA CYS A 158 0.73 -9.79 -2.73
C CYS A 158 0.70 -11.13 -1.99
N ALA A 159 0.89 -12.21 -2.72
CA ALA A 159 0.92 -13.57 -2.19
C ALA A 159 1.61 -14.53 -3.18
N THR A 160 1.82 -15.77 -2.75
CA THR A 160 2.13 -16.87 -3.66
C THR A 160 0.85 -17.62 -4.07
N ARG A 161 0.89 -18.30 -5.21
CA ARG A 161 -0.27 -19.03 -5.76
C ARG A 161 -0.77 -20.13 -4.82
N LYS A 162 0.13 -20.77 -4.08
CA LYS A 162 -0.17 -21.80 -3.08
C LYS A 162 0.46 -21.41 -1.75
N ALA A 163 -0.07 -21.93 -0.65
CA ALA A 163 0.48 -21.72 0.69
C ALA A 163 1.98 -22.08 0.79
N ALA A 164 2.46 -23.03 0.00
CA ALA A 164 3.85 -23.49 -0.01
C ALA A 164 4.68 -22.88 -1.16
N GLY A 165 4.22 -21.77 -1.80
CA GLY A 165 4.93 -21.12 -2.90
C GLY A 165 4.21 -21.21 -4.24
N GLY A 166 4.97 -21.21 -5.33
CA GLY A 166 4.46 -21.18 -6.70
C GLY A 166 4.58 -19.79 -7.33
N ASN A 167 3.78 -19.47 -8.32
CA ASN A 167 3.81 -18.13 -8.94
C ASN A 167 3.54 -17.03 -7.90
N HIS A 168 4.23 -15.92 -8.04
CA HIS A 168 3.87 -14.70 -7.33
C HIS A 168 2.55 -14.15 -7.92
N VAL A 169 1.64 -13.71 -7.08
CA VAL A 169 0.32 -13.25 -7.51
C VAL A 169 -0.08 -11.97 -6.80
N VAL A 170 -0.88 -11.14 -7.46
CA VAL A 170 -1.76 -10.23 -6.76
C VAL A 170 -3.06 -10.97 -6.50
N ALA A 171 -3.28 -11.32 -5.25
CA ALA A 171 -4.52 -11.91 -4.78
C ALA A 171 -5.55 -10.83 -4.44
N TYR A 172 -6.83 -11.21 -4.35
CA TYR A 172 -7.85 -10.34 -3.81
C TYR A 172 -8.92 -11.10 -3.04
N ARG A 173 -9.54 -10.38 -2.12
CA ARG A 173 -10.72 -10.81 -1.36
C ARG A 173 -11.77 -9.71 -1.38
N THR A 174 -13.04 -10.06 -1.14
CA THR A 174 -14.14 -9.08 -1.07
C THR A 174 -14.81 -9.13 0.28
N SER A 175 -15.34 -7.97 0.73
CA SER A 175 -16.07 -7.83 1.99
C SER A 175 -17.25 -6.88 1.81
N THR A 176 -18.26 -7.00 2.68
CA THR A 176 -19.35 -6.02 2.81
C THR A 176 -19.21 -5.14 4.04
N ASP A 177 -18.35 -5.50 4.99
CA ASP A 177 -18.23 -4.89 6.32
C ASP A 177 -16.80 -4.55 6.76
N LEU A 178 -15.77 -4.85 5.90
CA LEU A 178 -14.35 -4.65 6.18
C LEU A 178 -13.74 -5.59 7.23
N VAL A 179 -14.53 -6.51 7.77
CA VAL A 179 -14.12 -7.47 8.82
C VAL A 179 -14.11 -8.89 8.28
N TYR A 180 -15.18 -9.31 7.65
CA TYR A 180 -15.31 -10.65 7.08
C TYR A 180 -15.00 -10.63 5.61
N TRP A 181 -13.96 -11.38 5.21
CA TRP A 181 -13.45 -11.42 3.84
C TRP A 181 -13.74 -12.76 3.17
N SER A 182 -14.07 -12.70 1.90
CA SER A 182 -14.33 -13.89 1.08
C SER A 182 -13.11 -14.82 0.98
N GLN A 183 -13.30 -15.99 0.41
CA GLN A 183 -12.20 -16.83 -0.10
C GLN A 183 -11.35 -16.02 -1.09
N ARG A 184 -10.03 -16.35 -1.14
CA ARG A 184 -9.08 -15.76 -2.07
C ARG A 184 -9.45 -16.01 -3.53
N SER A 185 -9.25 -14.99 -4.35
CA SER A 185 -9.16 -15.05 -5.81
C SER A 185 -7.85 -14.41 -6.28
N VAL A 186 -7.51 -14.54 -7.56
CA VAL A 186 -6.25 -14.00 -8.14
C VAL A 186 -6.60 -13.00 -9.24
N ALA A 187 -6.04 -11.79 -9.11
CA ALA A 187 -6.20 -10.71 -10.10
C ALA A 187 -5.05 -10.67 -11.12
N TYR A 188 -3.82 -11.01 -10.70
CA TYR A 188 -2.63 -11.03 -11.54
C TYR A 188 -1.73 -12.21 -11.16
N THR A 189 -1.11 -12.85 -12.15
CA THR A 189 -0.14 -13.91 -11.94
C THR A 189 1.17 -13.54 -12.62
N ASP A 190 2.23 -13.39 -11.84
CA ASP A 190 3.58 -13.19 -12.34
C ASP A 190 4.20 -14.53 -12.76
N PRO A 191 5.04 -14.56 -13.81
CA PRO A 191 5.77 -15.77 -14.19
C PRO A 191 6.81 -16.22 -13.16
N THR A 192 7.30 -15.32 -12.29
CA THR A 192 8.24 -15.67 -11.22
C THR A 192 7.61 -16.63 -10.23
N THR A 193 8.39 -17.58 -9.74
CA THR A 193 7.96 -18.60 -8.78
C THR A 193 8.87 -18.62 -7.56
N GLY A 194 8.30 -18.90 -6.39
CA GLY A 194 9.06 -18.99 -5.14
C GLY A 194 8.15 -19.09 -3.94
N THR A 195 8.71 -18.90 -2.76
CA THR A 195 7.98 -18.84 -1.48
C THR A 195 7.69 -17.42 -1.04
N GLU A 196 8.41 -16.44 -1.62
CA GLU A 196 8.21 -15.01 -1.37
C GLU A 196 7.46 -14.37 -2.53
N ALA A 197 6.57 -13.43 -2.25
CA ALA A 197 5.72 -12.78 -3.26
C ALA A 197 6.31 -11.47 -3.84
N GLY A 198 7.62 -11.25 -3.67
CA GLY A 198 8.31 -9.97 -3.90
C GLY A 198 8.13 -9.33 -5.29
N ASN A 199 7.77 -10.09 -6.33
CA ASN A 199 7.50 -9.50 -7.66
C ASN A 199 6.07 -8.94 -7.82
N THR A 200 5.26 -8.95 -6.77
CA THR A 200 3.89 -8.43 -6.78
C THR A 200 3.59 -7.56 -5.56
N GLU A 201 4.64 -7.02 -4.93
CA GLU A 201 4.55 -6.15 -3.76
C GLU A 201 3.80 -4.84 -4.04
N SER A 202 3.32 -4.24 -2.96
CA SER A 202 2.68 -2.93 -2.92
C SER A 202 1.64 -2.74 -4.04
N PRO A 203 0.72 -3.71 -4.25
CA PRO A 203 -0.25 -3.62 -5.33
C PRO A 203 -1.19 -2.43 -5.09
N PHE A 204 -1.33 -1.56 -6.08
CA PHE A 204 -2.27 -0.45 -6.04
C PHE A 204 -3.18 -0.48 -7.27
N VAL A 205 -4.51 -0.49 -7.04
CA VAL A 205 -5.51 -0.54 -8.12
C VAL A 205 -6.30 0.74 -8.17
N LEU A 206 -6.37 1.37 -9.34
CA LEU A 206 -7.17 2.57 -9.54
C LEU A 206 -7.96 2.51 -10.85
N ARG A 207 -9.03 3.30 -10.92
CA ARG A 207 -9.78 3.50 -12.15
C ARG A 207 -9.49 4.89 -12.72
N HIS A 208 -9.08 4.96 -13.98
CA HIS A 208 -8.86 6.21 -14.66
C HIS A 208 -9.25 6.10 -16.14
N ASP A 209 -9.89 7.14 -16.70
CA ASP A 209 -10.33 7.22 -18.11
C ASP A 209 -11.04 5.94 -18.62
N GLY A 210 -11.94 5.40 -17.79
CA GLY A 210 -12.74 4.22 -18.12
C GLY A 210 -12.06 2.86 -17.95
N HIS A 211 -10.75 2.83 -17.71
CA HIS A 211 -9.94 1.62 -17.51
C HIS A 211 -9.51 1.45 -16.07
N TRP A 212 -9.11 0.22 -15.73
CA TRP A 212 -8.46 -0.12 -14.48
C TRP A 212 -6.96 -0.25 -14.67
N TYR A 213 -6.22 0.20 -13.68
CA TYR A 213 -4.76 0.11 -13.65
C TYR A 213 -4.33 -0.59 -12.38
N LEU A 214 -3.43 -1.55 -12.53
CA LEU A 214 -2.72 -2.20 -11.42
C LEU A 214 -1.27 -1.73 -11.46
N LEU A 215 -0.83 -1.16 -10.36
CA LEU A 215 0.56 -0.81 -10.09
C LEU A 215 1.14 -1.89 -9.19
N ILE A 216 2.33 -2.41 -9.50
CA ILE A 216 3.07 -3.35 -8.66
C ILE A 216 4.57 -3.08 -8.75
N GLY A 217 5.28 -3.21 -7.66
CA GLY A 217 6.74 -3.07 -7.53
C GLY A 217 7.28 -3.93 -6.39
N PRO A 218 8.60 -4.02 -6.21
CA PRO A 218 9.66 -3.41 -7.02
C PRO A 218 9.89 -4.14 -8.35
N ARG A 219 9.90 -3.39 -9.46
CA ARG A 219 10.04 -3.96 -10.81
C ARG A 219 10.55 -2.91 -11.82
N PRO A 220 11.62 -3.16 -12.61
CA PRO A 220 12.50 -4.34 -12.56
C PRO A 220 13.53 -4.26 -11.43
N ASP A 221 13.61 -3.14 -10.73
CA ASP A 221 14.50 -2.86 -9.61
C ASP A 221 13.72 -2.25 -8.44
N TYR A 222 14.41 -2.00 -7.33
CA TYR A 222 13.80 -1.46 -6.10
C TYR A 222 12.99 -0.17 -6.34
N ASP A 223 13.41 0.66 -7.28
CA ASP A 223 12.81 1.95 -7.59
C ASP A 223 11.74 1.89 -8.68
N GLY A 224 11.37 0.70 -9.13
CA GLY A 224 10.47 0.51 -10.25
C GLY A 224 9.06 0.10 -9.82
N THR A 225 8.04 0.73 -10.41
CA THR A 225 6.64 0.30 -10.34
C THR A 225 6.12 0.11 -11.75
N GLU A 226 5.70 -1.10 -12.09
CA GLU A 226 5.06 -1.44 -13.38
C GLU A 226 3.56 -1.17 -13.32
N ILE A 227 2.99 -0.75 -14.46
CA ILE A 227 1.58 -0.38 -14.60
C ILE A 227 0.94 -1.30 -15.65
N PHE A 228 -0.07 -2.05 -15.24
CA PHE A 228 -0.87 -2.92 -16.10
C PHE A 228 -2.26 -2.33 -16.28
N ARG A 229 -2.82 -2.40 -17.49
CA ARG A 229 -4.15 -1.87 -17.80
C ARG A 229 -5.14 -2.98 -18.13
N SER A 230 -6.36 -2.88 -17.61
CA SER A 230 -7.45 -3.81 -17.88
C SER A 230 -8.80 -3.10 -17.94
N ASP A 231 -9.79 -3.72 -18.56
CA ASP A 231 -11.19 -3.32 -18.49
C ASP A 231 -11.93 -3.96 -17.29
N ASN A 232 -11.22 -4.87 -16.58
CA ASN A 232 -11.76 -5.60 -15.44
C ASN A 232 -10.83 -5.48 -14.22
N PRO A 233 -11.29 -4.93 -13.06
CA PRO A 233 -10.46 -4.76 -11.87
C PRO A 233 -9.95 -6.07 -11.26
N PHE A 234 -10.55 -7.19 -11.63
CA PHE A 234 -10.24 -8.51 -11.12
C PHE A 234 -9.35 -9.35 -12.04
N ARG A 235 -8.87 -8.77 -13.15
CA ARG A 235 -8.08 -9.52 -14.13
C ARG A 235 -7.07 -8.63 -14.85
N PHE A 236 -5.80 -8.87 -14.57
CA PHE A 236 -4.66 -8.26 -15.24
C PHE A 236 -3.69 -9.36 -15.72
N HIS A 237 -2.96 -9.10 -16.79
CA HIS A 237 -2.02 -10.06 -17.35
C HIS A 237 -0.65 -9.42 -17.60
N PRO A 238 0.46 -10.19 -17.63
CA PRO A 238 1.80 -9.67 -17.92
C PRO A 238 1.90 -8.90 -19.25
N GLN A 239 1.15 -9.32 -20.27
CA GLN A 239 1.10 -8.64 -21.58
C GLN A 239 0.34 -7.30 -21.56
N ASP A 240 -0.38 -7.00 -20.48
CA ASP A 240 -1.16 -5.76 -20.33
C ASP A 240 -0.29 -4.61 -19.77
N LEU A 241 1.03 -4.79 -19.69
CA LEU A 241 1.99 -3.78 -19.29
C LEU A 241 1.89 -2.56 -20.22
N VAL A 242 1.58 -1.39 -19.64
CA VAL A 242 1.41 -0.14 -20.40
C VAL A 242 2.35 0.96 -19.97
N GLY A 243 3.11 0.79 -18.90
CA GLY A 243 4.05 1.79 -18.43
C GLY A 243 4.79 1.42 -17.16
N ARG A 244 5.67 2.35 -16.76
CA ARG A 244 6.44 2.27 -15.52
C ARG A 244 6.54 3.65 -14.88
N ILE A 245 6.58 3.66 -13.55
CA ILE A 245 6.91 4.84 -12.74
C ILE A 245 8.18 4.52 -11.96
N HIS A 246 9.07 5.48 -11.86
CA HIS A 246 10.27 5.35 -11.05
C HIS A 246 9.95 5.69 -9.59
N ALA A 247 9.33 4.73 -8.91
CA ALA A 247 8.85 4.84 -7.55
C ALA A 247 8.88 3.47 -6.86
N HIS A 248 9.16 3.45 -5.55
CA HIS A 248 8.96 2.30 -4.68
C HIS A 248 7.71 2.54 -3.83
N ALA A 249 6.94 1.48 -3.52
CA ALA A 249 5.70 1.52 -2.76
C ALA A 249 4.74 2.63 -3.23
N ALA A 250 4.50 2.70 -4.54
CA ALA A 250 3.78 3.78 -5.18
C ALA A 250 2.29 3.76 -4.82
N GLU A 251 1.80 4.80 -4.15
CA GLU A 251 0.36 5.03 -3.95
C GLU A 251 -0.14 6.22 -4.76
N VAL A 252 -1.36 6.12 -5.29
CA VAL A 252 -1.98 7.19 -6.06
C VAL A 252 -3.03 7.90 -5.22
N ILE A 253 -2.91 9.22 -5.12
CA ILE A 253 -3.77 10.09 -4.34
C ILE A 253 -4.50 11.05 -5.29
N GLU A 254 -5.80 11.19 -5.13
CA GLU A 254 -6.57 12.23 -5.79
C GLU A 254 -6.72 13.44 -4.85
N ALA A 255 -6.19 14.58 -5.27
CA ALA A 255 -6.29 15.83 -4.52
C ALA A 255 -6.38 17.00 -5.51
N ASP A 256 -7.22 17.99 -5.21
CA ASP A 256 -7.43 19.21 -6.01
C ASP A 256 -7.75 18.93 -7.49
N GLY A 257 -8.51 17.85 -7.75
CA GLY A 257 -8.90 17.42 -9.10
C GLY A 257 -7.74 16.87 -9.94
N ARG A 258 -6.65 16.45 -9.31
CA ARG A 258 -5.46 15.87 -9.93
C ARG A 258 -5.07 14.57 -9.26
N LEU A 259 -4.39 13.72 -10.03
CA LEU A 259 -3.75 12.54 -9.50
C LEU A 259 -2.30 12.86 -9.13
N TRP A 260 -1.90 12.36 -7.99
CA TRP A 260 -0.56 12.41 -7.44
C TRP A 260 -0.08 10.99 -7.16
N VAL A 261 1.22 10.78 -7.21
CA VAL A 261 1.84 9.51 -6.82
C VAL A 261 2.94 9.76 -5.81
N THR A 262 2.98 8.91 -4.79
CA THR A 262 4.04 8.93 -3.79
C THR A 262 5.12 7.91 -4.10
N THR A 263 6.28 8.08 -3.48
CA THR A 263 7.34 7.10 -3.36
C THR A 263 8.00 7.21 -2.00
N ALA A 264 8.36 6.08 -1.43
CA ALA A 264 9.12 5.98 -0.19
C ALA A 264 10.01 4.73 -0.24
N GLY A 265 10.82 4.47 0.78
CA GLY A 265 11.64 3.26 0.84
C GLY A 265 12.94 3.47 1.60
N TRP A 266 13.68 2.39 1.74
CA TRP A 266 14.98 2.34 2.42
C TRP A 266 15.99 3.27 1.76
N ASP A 267 16.88 3.87 2.56
CA ASP A 267 17.91 4.84 2.14
C ASP A 267 17.37 6.13 1.50
N ARG A 268 16.05 6.34 1.52
CA ARG A 268 15.39 7.50 0.88
C ARG A 268 14.96 8.59 1.85
N GLY A 269 15.01 8.29 3.15
CA GLY A 269 14.43 9.14 4.18
C GLY A 269 12.90 9.03 4.17
N GLY A 270 12.20 10.12 3.94
CA GLY A 270 10.75 10.14 4.00
C GLY A 270 10.04 9.90 2.66
N VAL A 271 8.85 10.48 2.55
CA VAL A 271 7.96 10.34 1.40
C VAL A 271 8.19 11.48 0.41
N ALA A 272 8.27 11.15 -0.87
CA ALA A 272 8.24 12.11 -1.96
C ALA A 272 6.96 11.98 -2.79
N LEU A 273 6.55 13.07 -3.43
CA LEU A 273 5.29 13.21 -4.17
C LEU A 273 5.58 13.77 -5.56
N ALA A 274 4.90 13.23 -6.58
CA ALA A 274 4.92 13.75 -7.94
C ALA A 274 3.50 13.86 -8.52
N PRO A 275 3.22 14.80 -9.43
CA PRO A 275 1.98 14.80 -10.17
C PRO A 275 1.95 13.62 -11.16
N ILE A 276 0.77 13.04 -11.36
CA ILE A 276 0.53 12.12 -12.47
C ILE A 276 -0.03 12.92 -13.66
N PHE A 277 0.64 12.77 -14.80
CA PHE A 277 0.12 13.21 -16.09
C PHE A 277 -0.59 12.04 -16.76
N ALA A 278 -1.91 12.12 -16.78
CA ALA A 278 -2.73 11.19 -17.51
C ALA A 278 -2.85 11.66 -18.97
N ILE A 279 -2.52 10.79 -19.91
CA ILE A 279 -2.67 11.08 -21.33
C ILE A 279 -3.98 10.43 -21.77
N PRO A 280 -4.98 11.21 -22.23
CA PRO A 280 -6.24 10.65 -22.68
C PRO A 280 -6.00 9.58 -23.75
N SER A 281 -6.64 8.43 -23.61
CA SER A 281 -6.70 7.45 -24.68
C SER A 281 -7.30 8.15 -25.91
N ARG A 282 -6.61 8.12 -27.08
CA ARG A 282 -7.20 8.62 -28.32
C ARG A 282 -8.50 7.86 -28.51
N ARG A 283 -9.64 8.54 -28.40
CA ARG A 283 -10.91 7.98 -28.90
C ARG A 283 -10.68 7.73 -30.37
N ASN A 284 -10.72 6.44 -30.78
CA ASN A 284 -10.84 6.14 -32.17
C ASN A 284 -12.15 6.78 -32.65
N LEU A 285 -12.00 7.82 -33.47
CA LEU A 285 -13.11 8.45 -34.21
C LEU A 285 -13.57 7.50 -35.28
#